data_6bb593b1f32b9920bb091d21c915e62f
#
_entry.id   6bb593b1f32b9920bb091d21c915e62f
#
_cell.length_a   1.000
_cell.length_b   1.000
_cell.length_c   1.000
_cell.angle_alpha   90.00
_cell.angle_beta   90.00
_cell.angle_gamma   90.00
#
_symmetry.space_group_name_H-M   'P 1'
#
loop_
_entity.id
_entity.type
_entity.pdbx_description
1 polymer ?
#
loop_
_entity_poly.entity_id
_entity_poly.type
_entity_poly.pdbx_seq_one_letter_code
_entity_poly.pdbx_strand_id
1 'polypeptide(L)'
;MERDKYIDEQIERHFQEFKKVYPERELFAICLQGSQNYGLDIYTDEYKSDVDTKAIVIPSLEEIVLNKKPISTTHILPNNEHLDIKDIRLYFENFKKQNINFLEILFTDFAYVNAKYKEEWDYLIANRELIAHYNVNQALRCMAGMSMEKKKAMCHPYPTLLDKIEKYGYDGKQLHHIIRMNNFIFAYGEGKTFEECLTYLPNKEDMMKAKLNQYSLEEALQLAEDFDNDTKSLKDKYLKPQDEINKDALEVLNKIQYNTIKKRLREEVI
;
A
#
# COMPACT_ATOMS: atom_id res chain seq x y z
N MET A 1 0.46 4.60 22.48
CA MET A 1 0.48 6.04 22.87
C MET A 1 1.74 6.77 22.40
N GLU A 2 2.97 6.40 22.79
CA GLU A 2 4.19 7.05 22.29
C GLU A 2 4.47 6.75 20.80
N ARG A 3 4.25 5.50 20.39
CA ARG A 3 4.39 5.07 18.99
C ARG A 3 3.43 5.82 18.07
N ASP A 4 2.18 5.93 18.44
CA ASP A 4 1.15 6.56 17.58
C ASP A 4 1.43 8.06 17.45
N LYS A 5 1.82 8.72 18.54
CA LYS A 5 2.27 10.11 18.51
C LYS A 5 3.47 10.30 17.59
N TYR A 6 4.45 9.37 17.63
CA TYR A 6 5.58 9.40 16.72
C TYR A 6 5.14 9.31 15.25
N ILE A 7 4.22 8.39 14.93
CA ILE A 7 3.70 8.25 13.56
C ILE A 7 3.01 9.53 13.11
N ASP A 8 2.15 10.12 13.95
CA ASP A 8 1.46 11.38 13.65
C ASP A 8 2.45 12.54 13.38
N GLU A 9 3.51 12.64 14.20
CA GLU A 9 4.57 13.64 14.02
C GLU A 9 5.31 13.45 12.68
N GLN A 10 5.55 12.18 12.25
CA GLN A 10 6.17 11.91 10.97
C GLN A 10 5.23 12.25 9.79
N ILE A 11 3.93 11.95 9.89
CA ILE A 11 2.95 12.31 8.86
C ILE A 11 2.87 13.83 8.71
N GLU A 12 2.84 14.57 9.81
CA GLU A 12 2.88 16.04 9.76
C GLU A 12 4.15 16.55 9.09
N ARG A 13 5.31 15.94 9.38
CA ARG A 13 6.58 16.27 8.70
C ARG A 13 6.50 16.01 7.20
N HIS A 14 5.93 14.87 6.77
CA HIS A 14 5.72 14.54 5.37
C HIS A 14 4.79 15.55 4.69
N PHE A 15 3.74 16.00 5.38
CA PHE A 15 2.86 17.05 4.89
C PHE A 15 3.59 18.39 4.71
N GLN A 16 4.42 18.80 5.66
CA GLN A 16 5.20 20.04 5.54
C GLN A 16 6.21 19.95 4.39
N GLU A 17 6.87 18.80 4.22
CA GLU A 17 7.78 18.58 3.09
C GLU A 17 7.03 18.56 1.76
N PHE A 18 5.85 17.94 1.69
CA PHE A 18 4.99 17.98 0.51
C PHE A 18 4.67 19.44 0.11
N LYS A 19 4.24 20.26 1.05
CA LYS A 19 3.93 21.68 0.79
C LYS A 19 5.11 22.48 0.30
N LYS A 20 6.29 22.17 0.78
CA LYS A 20 7.54 22.84 0.39
C LYS A 20 7.96 22.46 -1.03
N VAL A 21 7.87 21.17 -1.39
CA VAL A 21 8.36 20.65 -2.68
C VAL A 21 7.32 20.80 -3.79
N TYR A 22 6.03 20.75 -3.44
CA TYR A 22 4.91 20.80 -4.38
C TYR A 22 3.87 21.87 -3.98
N PRO A 23 4.26 23.16 -3.84
CA PRO A 23 3.39 24.21 -3.30
C PRO A 23 2.11 24.44 -4.13
N GLU A 24 2.17 24.19 -5.45
CA GLU A 24 1.05 24.40 -6.38
C GLU A 24 0.13 23.17 -6.49
N ARG A 25 0.49 22.07 -5.80
CA ARG A 25 -0.31 20.84 -5.87
C ARG A 25 -1.40 20.82 -4.82
N GLU A 26 -2.63 20.57 -5.27
CA GLU A 26 -3.76 20.35 -4.37
C GLU A 26 -3.69 18.94 -3.80
N LEU A 27 -3.63 18.84 -2.48
CA LEU A 27 -3.61 17.57 -1.76
C LEU A 27 -5.04 17.12 -1.47
N PHE A 28 -5.31 15.81 -1.65
CA PHE A 28 -6.50 15.13 -1.14
C PHE A 28 -6.23 14.57 0.26
N ALA A 29 -5.22 13.71 0.38
CA ALA A 29 -4.79 13.12 1.65
C ALA A 29 -3.33 12.65 1.59
N ILE A 30 -2.69 12.52 2.76
CA ILE A 30 -1.45 11.77 2.98
C ILE A 30 -1.77 10.66 3.97
N CYS A 31 -1.46 9.41 3.61
CA CYS A 31 -1.78 8.23 4.39
C CYS A 31 -0.53 7.45 4.73
N LEU A 32 -0.45 6.92 5.94
CA LEU A 32 0.57 5.94 6.31
C LEU A 32 0.50 4.71 5.42
N GLN A 33 1.66 4.21 4.99
CA GLN A 33 1.77 2.89 4.34
C GLN A 33 2.76 1.99 5.10
N GLY A 34 2.57 0.69 4.96
CA GLY A 34 3.58 -0.28 5.41
C GLY A 34 3.31 -0.91 6.77
N SER A 35 4.38 -1.43 7.37
CA SER A 35 4.31 -2.37 8.49
C SER A 35 3.64 -1.83 9.75
N GLN A 36 3.61 -0.51 9.93
CA GLN A 36 2.95 0.14 11.06
C GLN A 36 1.43 -0.08 11.06
N ASN A 37 0.80 -0.21 9.86
CA ASN A 37 -0.65 -0.41 9.72
C ASN A 37 -1.12 -1.79 10.21
N TYR A 38 -0.20 -2.76 10.32
CA TYR A 38 -0.56 -4.15 10.64
C TYR A 38 0.32 -4.78 11.73
N GLY A 39 1.01 -3.95 12.54
CA GLY A 39 1.73 -4.40 13.73
C GLY A 39 2.98 -5.27 13.44
N LEU A 40 3.65 -5.03 12.33
CA LEU A 40 4.91 -5.67 11.91
C LEU A 40 6.07 -4.66 11.85
N ASP A 41 5.89 -3.47 12.42
CA ASP A 41 6.94 -2.50 12.63
C ASP A 41 7.81 -2.86 13.85
N ILE A 42 8.99 -2.26 13.89
CA ILE A 42 9.87 -2.27 15.05
C ILE A 42 9.84 -0.87 15.63
N TYR A 43 9.54 -0.75 16.91
CA TYR A 43 9.54 0.51 17.62
C TYR A 43 10.21 0.31 18.97
N THR A 44 11.48 0.69 19.05
CA THR A 44 12.32 0.63 20.26
C THR A 44 13.09 1.94 20.41
N ASP A 45 13.76 2.13 21.53
CA ASP A 45 14.62 3.30 21.74
C ASP A 45 15.82 3.30 20.79
N GLU A 46 16.30 2.11 20.40
CA GLU A 46 17.48 1.94 19.54
C GLU A 46 17.16 2.00 18.04
N TYR A 47 15.94 1.55 17.65
CA TYR A 47 15.54 1.47 16.26
C TYR A 47 14.04 1.67 16.08
N LYS A 48 13.67 2.48 15.12
CA LYS A 48 12.29 2.68 14.67
C LYS A 48 12.19 2.38 13.18
N SER A 49 11.16 1.61 12.81
CA SER A 49 10.87 1.38 11.39
C SER A 49 10.52 2.69 10.68
N ASP A 50 10.98 2.83 9.43
CA ASP A 50 10.71 3.98 8.57
C ASP A 50 9.20 4.22 8.46
N VAL A 51 8.80 5.48 8.47
CA VAL A 51 7.42 5.91 8.25
C VAL A 51 7.27 6.37 6.81
N ASP A 52 6.84 5.46 5.95
CA ASP A 52 6.56 5.77 4.55
C ASP A 52 5.11 6.22 4.39
N THR A 53 4.86 7.14 3.47
CA THR A 53 3.51 7.66 3.22
C THR A 53 3.15 7.70 1.75
N LYS A 54 1.85 7.74 1.48
CA LYS A 54 1.26 7.94 0.15
C LYS A 54 0.46 9.24 0.14
N ALA A 55 0.85 10.16 -0.73
CA ALA A 55 0.12 11.40 -0.99
C ALA A 55 -0.75 11.27 -2.24
N ILE A 56 -2.04 11.52 -2.07
CA ILE A 56 -3.02 11.57 -3.16
C ILE A 56 -3.20 13.03 -3.55
N VAL A 57 -2.90 13.38 -4.80
CA VAL A 57 -3.03 14.75 -5.30
C VAL A 57 -4.10 14.87 -6.37
N ILE A 58 -4.71 16.04 -6.45
CA ILE A 58 -5.80 16.33 -7.38
C ILE A 58 -5.24 17.10 -8.58
N PRO A 59 -5.56 16.70 -9.83
CA PRO A 59 -5.10 17.38 -11.03
C PRO A 59 -5.71 18.79 -11.16
N SER A 60 -4.96 19.71 -11.76
CA SER A 60 -5.46 21.02 -12.15
C SER A 60 -6.33 20.95 -13.40
N LEU A 61 -7.09 22.02 -13.69
CA LEU A 61 -7.86 22.16 -14.93
C LEU A 61 -6.94 22.03 -16.15
N GLU A 62 -5.77 22.69 -16.14
CA GLU A 62 -4.82 22.61 -17.22
C GLU A 62 -4.33 21.18 -17.48
N GLU A 63 -4.04 20.41 -16.43
CA GLU A 63 -3.60 19.00 -16.56
C GLU A 63 -4.67 18.11 -17.18
N ILE A 64 -5.94 18.40 -16.90
CA ILE A 64 -7.07 17.64 -17.48
C ILE A 64 -7.30 18.05 -18.93
N VAL A 65 -7.42 19.35 -19.20
CA VAL A 65 -7.76 19.87 -20.53
C VAL A 65 -6.66 19.54 -21.55
N LEU A 66 -5.40 19.67 -21.14
CA LEU A 66 -4.24 19.36 -22.00
C LEU A 66 -3.86 17.89 -21.97
N ASN A 67 -4.63 17.05 -21.27
CA ASN A 67 -4.35 15.61 -21.12
C ASN A 67 -2.90 15.33 -20.70
N LYS A 68 -2.36 16.13 -19.75
CA LYS A 68 -1.02 15.94 -19.24
C LYS A 68 -0.90 14.61 -18.50
N LYS A 69 0.27 13.97 -18.60
CA LYS A 69 0.53 12.72 -17.90
C LYS A 69 0.29 12.89 -16.39
N PRO A 70 -0.54 12.08 -15.76
CA PRO A 70 -0.76 12.12 -14.32
C PRO A 70 0.54 11.95 -13.54
N ILE A 71 0.75 12.75 -12.49
CA ILE A 71 1.96 12.64 -11.67
C ILE A 71 2.02 11.29 -10.97
N SER A 72 3.21 10.69 -11.00
CA SER A 72 3.57 9.50 -10.22
C SER A 72 5.06 9.59 -9.92
N THR A 73 5.40 9.94 -8.69
CA THR A 73 6.79 10.14 -8.26
C THR A 73 6.93 9.80 -6.79
N THR A 74 8.15 9.51 -6.37
CA THR A 74 8.50 9.31 -4.97
C THR A 74 9.51 10.37 -4.56
N HIS A 75 9.20 11.14 -3.54
CA HIS A 75 10.12 12.05 -2.89
C HIS A 75 10.75 11.35 -1.69
N ILE A 76 12.09 11.35 -1.62
CA ILE A 76 12.84 10.75 -0.53
C ILE A 76 13.22 11.86 0.44
N LEU A 77 12.79 11.73 1.69
CA LEU A 77 13.09 12.67 2.76
C LEU A 77 14.56 12.51 3.23
N PRO A 78 15.13 13.51 3.92
CA PRO A 78 16.52 13.43 4.40
C PRO A 78 16.84 12.26 5.31
N ASN A 79 15.86 11.66 5.95
CA ASN A 79 15.98 10.45 6.79
C ASN A 79 15.70 9.15 6.04
N ASN A 80 15.68 9.17 4.71
CA ASN A 80 15.38 8.07 3.78
C ASN A 80 13.93 7.55 3.81
N GLU A 81 13.02 8.19 4.52
CA GLU A 81 11.59 7.88 4.40
C GLU A 81 11.03 8.33 3.04
N HIS A 82 10.00 7.62 2.57
CA HIS A 82 9.45 7.85 1.24
C HIS A 82 8.06 8.50 1.33
N LEU A 83 7.90 9.55 0.53
CA LEU A 83 6.61 10.17 0.24
C LEU A 83 6.26 9.84 -1.22
N ASP A 84 5.39 8.83 -1.42
CA ASP A 84 4.93 8.40 -2.74
C ASP A 84 3.75 9.26 -3.20
N ILE A 85 3.96 10.10 -4.20
CA ILE A 85 3.00 11.12 -4.65
C ILE A 85 2.38 10.70 -5.98
N LYS A 86 1.07 10.53 -6.01
CA LYS A 86 0.33 10.18 -7.23
C LYS A 86 -0.98 10.95 -7.36
N ASP A 87 -1.32 11.19 -8.60
CA ASP A 87 -2.63 11.71 -9.02
C ASP A 87 -3.76 10.77 -8.56
N ILE A 88 -4.86 11.33 -8.09
CA ILE A 88 -6.05 10.60 -7.65
C ILE A 88 -6.56 9.62 -8.73
N ARG A 89 -6.45 9.95 -10.01
CA ARG A 89 -6.83 9.07 -11.12
C ARG A 89 -6.05 7.76 -11.10
N LEU A 90 -4.74 7.84 -10.82
CA LEU A 90 -3.88 6.64 -10.71
C LEU A 90 -4.17 5.83 -9.45
N TYR A 91 -4.55 6.48 -8.34
CA TYR A 91 -4.97 5.77 -7.14
C TYR A 91 -6.22 4.95 -7.39
N PHE A 92 -7.23 5.55 -8.00
CA PHE A 92 -8.50 4.86 -8.28
C PHE A 92 -8.31 3.70 -9.27
N GLU A 93 -7.43 3.87 -10.27
CA GLU A 93 -7.06 2.74 -11.15
C GLU A 93 -6.33 1.63 -10.38
N ASN A 94 -5.49 1.94 -9.39
CA ASN A 94 -4.85 0.93 -8.55
C ASN A 94 -5.84 0.24 -7.60
N PHE A 95 -6.87 0.94 -7.11
CA PHE A 95 -7.97 0.32 -6.36
C PHE A 95 -8.72 -0.67 -7.24
N LYS A 96 -9.08 -0.31 -8.47
CA LYS A 96 -9.71 -1.22 -9.45
C LYS A 96 -8.83 -2.42 -9.81
N LYS A 97 -7.50 -2.25 -9.84
CA LYS A 97 -6.53 -3.34 -10.02
C LYS A 97 -6.36 -4.21 -8.77
N GLN A 98 -7.04 -3.88 -7.68
CA GLN A 98 -6.97 -4.57 -6.40
C GLN A 98 -5.54 -4.72 -5.87
N ASN A 99 -4.74 -3.67 -6.05
CA ASN A 99 -3.38 -3.66 -5.57
C ASN A 99 -3.37 -3.41 -4.04
N ILE A 100 -3.00 -4.44 -3.28
CA ILE A 100 -3.02 -4.42 -1.81
C ILE A 100 -2.20 -3.26 -1.22
N ASN A 101 -1.05 -2.90 -1.82
CA ASN A 101 -0.21 -1.80 -1.33
C ASN A 101 -0.87 -0.41 -1.53
N PHE A 102 -1.93 -0.33 -2.34
CA PHE A 102 -2.73 0.88 -2.47
C PHE A 102 -4.01 0.79 -1.65
N LEU A 103 -4.65 -0.37 -1.58
CA LEU A 103 -5.85 -0.56 -0.79
C LEU A 103 -5.60 -0.41 0.71
N GLU A 104 -4.44 -0.84 1.21
CA GLU A 104 -4.11 -0.78 2.65
C GLU A 104 -4.21 0.64 3.24
N ILE A 105 -4.01 1.70 2.44
CA ILE A 105 -4.12 3.09 2.92
C ILE A 105 -5.55 3.49 3.29
N LEU A 106 -6.56 2.77 2.82
CA LEU A 106 -7.95 2.99 3.21
C LEU A 106 -8.27 2.44 4.60
N PHE A 107 -7.36 1.65 5.16
CA PHE A 107 -7.50 0.96 6.45
C PHE A 107 -6.51 1.46 7.50
N THR A 108 -5.79 2.55 7.22
CA THR A 108 -4.91 3.18 8.21
C THR A 108 -5.69 4.13 9.11
N ASP A 109 -5.33 4.14 10.39
CA ASP A 109 -5.79 5.15 11.36
C ASP A 109 -4.99 6.46 11.27
N PHE A 110 -3.92 6.46 10.48
CA PHE A 110 -2.96 7.55 10.39
C PHE A 110 -3.02 8.22 9.02
N ALA A 111 -3.73 9.33 8.93
CA ALA A 111 -3.85 10.09 7.70
C ALA A 111 -4.02 11.58 7.96
N TYR A 112 -3.31 12.40 7.21
CA TYR A 112 -3.64 13.81 7.04
C TYR A 112 -4.64 13.95 5.91
N VAL A 113 -5.81 14.51 6.17
CA VAL A 113 -6.87 14.73 5.18
C VAL A 113 -7.10 16.22 5.00
N ASN A 114 -7.07 16.70 3.76
CA ASN A 114 -7.40 18.09 3.47
C ASN A 114 -8.88 18.35 3.83
N ALA A 115 -9.11 19.29 4.74
CA ALA A 115 -10.44 19.62 5.25
C ALA A 115 -11.46 19.91 4.15
N LYS A 116 -11.02 20.48 3.01
CA LYS A 116 -11.85 20.74 1.84
C LYS A 116 -12.50 19.48 1.27
N TYR A 117 -11.84 18.32 1.38
CA TYR A 117 -12.29 17.04 0.80
C TYR A 117 -12.70 16.02 1.84
N LYS A 118 -12.95 16.46 3.06
CA LYS A 118 -13.29 15.57 4.19
C LYS A 118 -14.52 14.71 3.92
N GLU A 119 -15.53 15.26 3.26
CA GLU A 119 -16.77 14.52 2.93
C GLU A 119 -16.50 13.39 1.92
N GLU A 120 -15.70 13.67 0.89
CA GLU A 120 -15.32 12.68 -0.12
C GLU A 120 -14.43 11.59 0.48
N TRP A 121 -13.52 12.00 1.39
CA TRP A 121 -12.69 11.06 2.13
C TRP A 121 -13.52 10.15 3.04
N ASP A 122 -14.41 10.72 3.86
CA ASP A 122 -15.25 9.94 4.77
C ASP A 122 -16.14 8.95 4.00
N TYR A 123 -16.65 9.38 2.84
CA TYR A 123 -17.42 8.48 1.98
C TYR A 123 -16.55 7.38 1.37
N LEU A 124 -15.30 7.66 1.02
CA LEU A 124 -14.31 6.66 0.58
C LEU A 124 -14.06 5.62 1.67
N ILE A 125 -13.78 6.06 2.89
CA ILE A 125 -13.50 5.18 4.04
C ILE A 125 -14.72 4.36 4.45
N ALA A 126 -15.92 4.95 4.43
CA ALA A 126 -17.16 4.23 4.72
C ALA A 126 -17.43 3.07 3.74
N ASN A 127 -16.85 3.12 2.53
CA ASN A 127 -17.02 2.10 1.50
C ASN A 127 -15.73 1.28 1.26
N ARG A 128 -14.74 1.36 2.13
CA ARG A 128 -13.41 0.75 1.93
C ARG A 128 -13.46 -0.76 1.69
N GLU A 129 -14.28 -1.49 2.45
CA GLU A 129 -14.44 -2.94 2.27
C GLU A 129 -15.08 -3.29 0.93
N LEU A 130 -16.10 -2.54 0.51
CA LEU A 130 -16.73 -2.70 -0.79
C LEU A 130 -15.72 -2.52 -1.93
N ILE A 131 -14.85 -1.50 -1.82
CA ILE A 131 -13.77 -1.20 -2.78
C ILE A 131 -12.70 -2.28 -2.76
N ALA A 132 -12.31 -2.78 -1.59
CA ALA A 132 -11.32 -3.84 -1.44
C ALA A 132 -11.80 -5.20 -1.99
N HIS A 133 -13.11 -5.33 -2.24
CA HIS A 133 -13.73 -6.49 -2.90
C HIS A 133 -14.31 -6.14 -4.28
N TYR A 134 -13.76 -5.12 -4.95
CA TYR A 134 -14.18 -4.69 -6.29
C TYR A 134 -14.12 -5.83 -7.33
N ASN A 135 -13.04 -6.61 -7.30
CA ASN A 135 -12.84 -7.79 -8.14
C ASN A 135 -11.99 -8.82 -7.38
N VAL A 136 -12.65 -9.80 -6.79
CA VAL A 136 -11.99 -10.82 -5.94
C VAL A 136 -10.95 -11.62 -6.72
N ASN A 137 -11.25 -12.07 -7.94
CA ASN A 137 -10.31 -12.81 -8.77
C ASN A 137 -9.06 -11.96 -9.09
N GLN A 138 -9.25 -10.68 -9.37
CA GLN A 138 -8.13 -9.76 -9.63
C GLN A 138 -7.27 -9.57 -8.37
N ALA A 139 -7.88 -9.50 -7.19
CA ALA A 139 -7.16 -9.42 -5.92
C ALA A 139 -6.28 -10.65 -5.69
N LEU A 140 -6.83 -11.85 -5.87
CA LEU A 140 -6.10 -13.12 -5.75
C LEU A 140 -4.91 -13.20 -6.72
N ARG A 141 -5.11 -12.78 -7.99
CA ARG A 141 -4.03 -12.72 -8.99
C ARG A 141 -2.95 -11.69 -8.63
N CYS A 142 -3.37 -10.52 -8.11
CA CYS A 142 -2.45 -9.49 -7.68
C CYS A 142 -1.55 -9.97 -6.53
N MET A 143 -2.13 -10.57 -5.50
CA MET A 143 -1.38 -11.10 -4.35
C MET A 143 -0.38 -12.19 -4.77
N ALA A 144 -0.79 -13.14 -5.61
CA ALA A 144 0.10 -14.19 -6.11
C ALA A 144 1.22 -13.61 -7.00
N GLY A 145 0.90 -12.60 -7.81
CA GLY A 145 1.89 -11.88 -8.60
C GLY A 145 2.91 -11.15 -7.73
N MET A 146 2.46 -10.52 -6.66
CA MET A 146 3.33 -9.83 -5.70
C MET A 146 4.25 -10.82 -4.97
N SER A 147 3.75 -11.99 -4.52
CA SER A 147 4.59 -13.04 -3.93
C SER A 147 5.71 -13.45 -4.87
N MET A 148 5.37 -13.77 -6.12
CA MET A 148 6.35 -14.14 -7.14
C MET A 148 7.39 -13.04 -7.42
N GLU A 149 6.96 -11.77 -7.45
CA GLU A 149 7.88 -10.62 -7.60
C GLU A 149 8.87 -10.53 -6.43
N LYS A 150 8.36 -10.67 -5.20
CA LYS A 150 9.19 -10.63 -3.99
C LYS A 150 10.20 -11.79 -3.96
N LYS A 151 9.78 -12.99 -4.37
CA LYS A 151 10.66 -14.14 -4.50
C LYS A 151 11.80 -13.88 -5.50
N LYS A 152 11.51 -13.32 -6.68
CA LYS A 152 12.53 -12.95 -7.66
C LYS A 152 13.49 -11.86 -7.15
N ALA A 153 12.96 -10.91 -6.39
CA ALA A 153 13.73 -9.79 -5.84
C ALA A 153 14.62 -10.18 -4.65
N MET A 154 14.31 -11.29 -3.96
CA MET A 154 14.89 -11.64 -2.66
C MET A 154 16.41 -11.75 -2.66
N CYS A 155 16.99 -12.33 -3.72
CA CYS A 155 18.45 -12.50 -3.87
C CYS A 155 19.04 -11.57 -4.94
N HIS A 156 18.24 -10.62 -5.47
CA HIS A 156 18.73 -9.73 -6.52
C HIS A 156 19.60 -8.61 -5.95
N PRO A 157 20.84 -8.40 -6.44
CA PRO A 157 21.77 -7.42 -5.91
C PRO A 157 21.44 -5.99 -6.38
N TYR A 158 20.29 -5.45 -5.95
CA TYR A 158 19.98 -4.04 -6.18
C TYR A 158 21.02 -3.14 -5.49
N PRO A 159 21.42 -2.01 -6.09
CA PRO A 159 22.43 -1.13 -5.52
C PRO A 159 22.18 -0.73 -4.06
N THR A 160 20.92 -0.55 -3.68
CA THR A 160 20.50 -0.20 -2.32
C THR A 160 20.49 -1.38 -1.34
N LEU A 161 20.68 -2.60 -1.80
CA LEU A 161 20.61 -3.84 -1.02
C LEU A 161 21.92 -4.63 -1.03
N LEU A 162 22.97 -4.14 -1.70
CA LEU A 162 24.24 -4.87 -1.87
C LEU A 162 24.80 -5.36 -0.53
N ASP A 163 24.90 -4.49 0.47
CA ASP A 163 25.43 -4.85 1.80
C ASP A 163 24.66 -6.00 2.46
N LYS A 164 23.35 -6.05 2.28
CA LYS A 164 22.51 -7.14 2.81
C LYS A 164 22.73 -8.44 2.05
N ILE A 165 22.77 -8.36 0.71
CA ILE A 165 22.97 -9.54 -0.15
C ILE A 165 24.39 -10.11 0.08
N GLU A 166 25.41 -9.27 0.20
CA GLU A 166 26.77 -9.73 0.52
C GLU A 166 26.85 -10.40 1.90
N LYS A 167 26.14 -9.84 2.90
CA LYS A 167 26.19 -10.34 4.27
C LYS A 167 25.36 -11.60 4.51
N TYR A 168 24.13 -11.65 3.94
CA TYR A 168 23.14 -12.68 4.25
C TYR A 168 22.77 -13.56 3.06
N GLY A 169 23.15 -13.18 1.84
CA GLY A 169 22.76 -13.84 0.59
C GLY A 169 21.35 -13.47 0.10
N TYR A 170 20.53 -12.78 0.93
CA TYR A 170 19.15 -12.41 0.62
C TYR A 170 18.68 -11.17 1.38
N ASP A 171 17.61 -10.53 0.88
CA ASP A 171 16.89 -9.48 1.61
C ASP A 171 15.67 -10.07 2.35
N GLY A 172 15.77 -10.15 3.66
CA GLY A 172 14.73 -10.71 4.53
C GLY A 172 13.41 -9.95 4.49
N LYS A 173 13.41 -8.65 4.08
CA LYS A 173 12.19 -7.89 3.85
C LYS A 173 11.35 -8.50 2.71
N GLN A 174 11.98 -9.08 1.69
CA GLN A 174 11.27 -9.75 0.61
C GLN A 174 10.64 -11.06 1.08
N LEU A 175 11.38 -11.90 1.85
CA LEU A 175 10.84 -13.13 2.44
C LEU A 175 9.66 -12.83 3.36
N HIS A 176 9.78 -11.82 4.22
CA HIS A 176 8.68 -11.33 5.05
C HIS A 176 7.41 -11.01 4.23
N HIS A 177 7.57 -10.34 3.08
CA HIS A 177 6.44 -10.05 2.22
C HIS A 177 5.84 -11.28 1.54
N ILE A 178 6.63 -12.29 1.20
CA ILE A 178 6.14 -13.56 0.63
C ILE A 178 5.22 -14.25 1.65
N ILE A 179 5.67 -14.39 2.90
CA ILE A 179 4.88 -14.98 3.99
C ILE A 179 3.60 -14.18 4.23
N ARG A 180 3.70 -12.83 4.23
CA ARG A 180 2.54 -11.95 4.37
C ARG A 180 1.50 -12.15 3.27
N MET A 181 1.92 -12.26 2.01
CA MET A 181 1.00 -12.47 0.88
C MET A 181 0.29 -13.82 0.99
N ASN A 182 0.97 -14.85 1.43
CA ASN A 182 0.38 -16.16 1.69
C ASN A 182 -0.70 -16.09 2.78
N ASN A 183 -0.39 -15.50 3.93
CA ASN A 183 -1.35 -15.30 5.00
C ASN A 183 -2.57 -14.50 4.55
N PHE A 184 -2.33 -13.43 3.80
CA PHE A 184 -3.39 -12.56 3.31
C PHE A 184 -4.31 -13.27 2.31
N ILE A 185 -3.76 -13.97 1.31
CA ILE A 185 -4.56 -14.67 0.29
C ILE A 185 -5.40 -15.78 0.91
N PHE A 186 -4.87 -16.49 1.93
CA PHE A 186 -5.63 -17.47 2.69
C PHE A 186 -6.84 -16.81 3.38
N ALA A 187 -6.61 -15.79 4.18
CA ALA A 187 -7.66 -15.10 4.94
C ALA A 187 -8.72 -14.49 4.01
N TYR A 188 -8.28 -13.85 2.92
CA TYR A 188 -9.16 -13.24 1.93
C TYR A 188 -10.01 -14.27 1.18
N GLY A 189 -9.42 -15.41 0.82
CA GLY A 189 -10.10 -16.52 0.17
C GLY A 189 -11.11 -17.24 1.09
N GLU A 190 -10.89 -17.24 2.40
CA GLU A 190 -11.84 -17.74 3.41
C GLU A 190 -12.96 -16.72 3.71
N GLY A 191 -12.99 -15.58 3.04
CA GLY A 191 -14.07 -14.58 3.15
C GLY A 191 -13.94 -13.62 4.33
N LYS A 192 -12.75 -13.45 4.91
CA LYS A 192 -12.50 -12.41 5.90
C LYS A 192 -12.57 -11.02 5.27
N THR A 193 -12.92 -10.02 6.05
CA THR A 193 -12.83 -8.62 5.61
C THR A 193 -11.39 -8.25 5.27
N PHE A 194 -11.19 -7.24 4.45
CA PHE A 194 -9.83 -6.80 4.09
C PHE A 194 -9.05 -6.32 5.33
N GLU A 195 -9.73 -5.66 6.25
CA GLU A 195 -9.18 -5.22 7.54
C GLU A 195 -8.69 -6.42 8.39
N GLU A 196 -9.50 -7.47 8.51
CA GLU A 196 -9.08 -8.71 9.17
C GLU A 196 -7.90 -9.38 8.45
N CYS A 197 -7.87 -9.34 7.11
CA CYS A 197 -6.75 -9.89 6.33
C CYS A 197 -5.44 -9.15 6.59
N LEU A 198 -5.47 -7.82 6.74
CA LEU A 198 -4.28 -7.02 7.05
C LEU A 198 -3.64 -7.44 8.38
N THR A 199 -4.46 -7.79 9.36
CA THR A 199 -4.02 -8.17 10.72
C THR A 199 -3.95 -9.68 10.94
N TYR A 200 -4.24 -10.49 9.93
CA TYR A 200 -4.13 -11.95 10.00
C TYR A 200 -2.68 -12.41 9.86
N LEU A 201 -2.02 -12.64 10.98
CA LEU A 201 -0.58 -12.89 11.07
C LEU A 201 -0.29 -14.19 11.87
N PRO A 202 -0.78 -15.37 11.40
CA PRO A 202 -0.54 -16.64 12.11
C PRO A 202 0.95 -16.98 12.20
N ASN A 203 1.75 -16.53 11.23
CA ASN A 203 3.20 -16.77 11.16
C ASN A 203 4.00 -15.51 11.55
N LYS A 204 3.49 -14.71 12.50
CA LYS A 204 4.13 -13.42 12.88
C LYS A 204 5.59 -13.59 13.32
N GLU A 205 5.88 -14.64 14.09
CA GLU A 205 7.24 -14.91 14.55
C GLU A 205 8.19 -15.18 13.38
N ASP A 206 7.80 -16.04 12.44
CA ASP A 206 8.59 -16.32 11.23
C ASP A 206 8.74 -15.11 10.32
N MET A 207 7.70 -14.30 10.21
CA MET A 207 7.75 -13.03 9.47
C MET A 207 8.77 -12.07 10.09
N MET A 208 8.85 -11.99 11.42
CA MET A 208 9.82 -11.13 12.10
C MET A 208 11.25 -11.68 12.01
N LYS A 209 11.44 -13.01 12.14
CA LYS A 209 12.73 -13.67 11.88
C LYS A 209 13.21 -13.40 10.44
N ALA A 210 12.31 -13.53 9.47
CA ALA A 210 12.61 -13.22 8.07
C ALA A 210 13.04 -11.76 7.91
N LYS A 211 12.24 -10.81 8.40
CA LYS A 211 12.52 -9.36 8.32
C LYS A 211 13.88 -8.98 8.89
N LEU A 212 14.32 -9.68 9.94
CA LEU A 212 15.58 -9.47 10.64
C LEU A 212 16.76 -10.30 10.05
N ASN A 213 16.59 -10.99 8.93
CA ASN A 213 17.58 -11.86 8.30
C ASN A 213 18.14 -12.93 9.28
N GLN A 214 17.27 -13.55 10.08
CA GLN A 214 17.66 -14.55 11.10
C GLN A 214 17.66 -16.00 10.58
N TYR A 215 17.27 -16.22 9.34
CA TYR A 215 17.37 -17.52 8.66
C TYR A 215 18.71 -17.62 7.91
N SER A 216 19.23 -18.84 7.76
CA SER A 216 20.28 -19.10 6.79
C SER A 216 19.75 -18.88 5.36
N LEU A 217 20.63 -18.71 4.38
CA LEU A 217 20.22 -18.58 2.98
C LEU A 217 19.42 -19.79 2.50
N GLU A 218 19.82 -21.00 2.88
CA GLU A 218 19.15 -22.26 2.50
C GLU A 218 17.71 -22.31 3.06
N GLU A 219 17.55 -22.03 4.36
CA GLU A 219 16.24 -21.96 5.00
C GLU A 219 15.35 -20.87 4.38
N ALA A 220 15.91 -19.70 4.11
CA ALA A 220 15.18 -18.58 3.51
C ALA A 220 14.69 -18.91 2.09
N LEU A 221 15.51 -19.57 1.28
CA LEU A 221 15.14 -20.02 -0.06
C LEU A 221 14.05 -21.09 -0.02
N GLN A 222 14.16 -22.06 0.90
CA GLN A 222 13.14 -23.10 1.06
C GLN A 222 11.80 -22.51 1.51
N LEU A 223 11.81 -21.62 2.52
CA LEU A 223 10.61 -20.93 2.98
C LEU A 223 9.96 -20.10 1.86
N ALA A 224 10.77 -19.37 1.08
CA ALA A 224 10.26 -18.58 -0.04
C ALA A 224 9.61 -19.46 -1.12
N GLU A 225 10.19 -20.65 -1.39
CA GLU A 225 9.62 -21.62 -2.33
C GLU A 225 8.30 -22.16 -1.82
N ASP A 226 8.25 -22.61 -0.56
CA ASP A 226 7.09 -23.24 0.04
C ASP A 226 5.90 -22.26 0.12
N PHE A 227 6.11 -21.05 0.65
CA PHE A 227 5.06 -20.06 0.74
C PHE A 227 4.59 -19.52 -0.61
N ASP A 228 5.49 -19.35 -1.61
CA ASP A 228 5.10 -18.92 -2.95
C ASP A 228 4.28 -20.01 -3.68
N ASN A 229 4.64 -21.28 -3.53
CA ASN A 229 3.89 -22.40 -4.09
C ASN A 229 2.53 -22.57 -3.42
N ASP A 230 2.46 -22.43 -2.09
CA ASP A 230 1.19 -22.44 -1.38
C ASP A 230 0.29 -21.25 -1.79
N THR A 231 0.87 -20.06 -1.94
CA THR A 231 0.15 -18.86 -2.45
C THR A 231 -0.47 -19.10 -3.83
N LYS A 232 0.25 -19.79 -4.73
CA LYS A 232 -0.29 -20.20 -6.05
C LYS A 232 -1.45 -21.18 -5.91
N SER A 233 -1.29 -22.18 -5.04
CA SER A 233 -2.31 -23.19 -4.78
C SER A 233 -3.57 -22.58 -4.18
N LEU A 234 -3.43 -21.67 -3.21
CA LEU A 234 -4.53 -20.93 -2.61
C LEU A 234 -5.24 -20.03 -3.64
N LYS A 235 -4.48 -19.32 -4.49
CA LYS A 235 -5.07 -18.56 -5.60
C LYS A 235 -5.94 -19.47 -6.47
N ASP A 236 -5.42 -20.61 -6.91
CA ASP A 236 -6.15 -21.51 -7.80
C ASP A 236 -7.38 -22.13 -7.11
N LYS A 237 -7.28 -22.42 -5.79
CA LYS A 237 -8.41 -22.88 -4.95
C LYS A 237 -9.55 -21.87 -4.89
N TYR A 238 -9.25 -20.59 -4.75
CA TYR A 238 -10.27 -19.56 -4.49
C TYR A 238 -10.72 -18.79 -5.73
N LEU A 239 -10.03 -18.92 -6.88
CA LEU A 239 -10.47 -18.31 -8.12
C LEU A 239 -11.86 -18.78 -8.54
N LYS A 240 -12.76 -17.84 -8.77
CA LYS A 240 -14.07 -18.12 -9.36
C LYS A 240 -13.95 -18.34 -10.87
N PRO A 241 -14.85 -19.11 -11.48
CA PRO A 241 -14.82 -19.39 -12.93
C PRO A 241 -14.92 -18.13 -13.80
N GLN A 242 -15.58 -17.09 -13.31
CA GLN A 242 -15.74 -15.82 -13.99
C GLN A 242 -15.33 -14.66 -13.11
N ASP A 243 -14.76 -13.63 -13.73
CA ASP A 243 -14.45 -12.37 -13.06
C ASP A 243 -15.76 -11.59 -12.86
N GLU A 244 -16.05 -11.28 -11.60
CA GLU A 244 -17.20 -10.46 -11.22
C GLU A 244 -16.71 -9.11 -10.73
N ILE A 245 -17.15 -8.04 -11.39
CA ILE A 245 -16.92 -6.67 -10.95
C ILE A 245 -18.07 -6.22 -10.07
N ASN A 246 -17.75 -5.78 -8.87
CA ASN A 246 -18.72 -5.15 -7.99
C ASN A 246 -19.11 -3.77 -8.54
N LYS A 247 -20.34 -3.67 -9.07
CA LYS A 247 -20.85 -2.44 -9.71
C LYS A 247 -21.03 -1.31 -8.71
N ASP A 248 -21.42 -1.62 -7.47
CA ASP A 248 -21.62 -0.63 -6.43
C ASP A 248 -20.28 -0.01 -6.03
N ALA A 249 -19.22 -0.82 -5.92
CA ALA A 249 -17.86 -0.35 -5.70
C ALA A 249 -17.38 0.57 -6.85
N LEU A 250 -17.68 0.21 -8.09
CA LEU A 250 -17.36 1.04 -9.26
C LEU A 250 -18.07 2.39 -9.20
N GLU A 251 -19.36 2.39 -8.87
CA GLU A 251 -20.15 3.61 -8.74
C GLU A 251 -19.60 4.52 -7.64
N VAL A 252 -19.26 3.96 -6.47
CA VAL A 252 -18.63 4.68 -5.36
C VAL A 252 -17.34 5.33 -5.82
N LEU A 253 -16.42 4.57 -6.43
CA LEU A 253 -15.14 5.09 -6.92
C LEU A 253 -15.32 6.23 -7.93
N ASN A 254 -16.20 6.03 -8.93
CA ASN A 254 -16.48 7.04 -9.95
C ASN A 254 -17.09 8.31 -9.35
N LYS A 255 -18.02 8.19 -8.41
CA LYS A 255 -18.66 9.31 -7.72
C LYS A 255 -17.65 10.15 -6.92
N ILE A 256 -16.79 9.48 -6.16
CA ILE A 256 -15.78 10.18 -5.35
C ILE A 256 -14.79 10.90 -6.27
N GLN A 257 -14.23 10.20 -7.27
CA GLN A 257 -13.28 10.79 -8.21
C GLN A 257 -13.89 12.01 -8.91
N TYR A 258 -15.11 11.89 -9.41
CA TYR A 258 -15.82 12.98 -10.08
C TYR A 258 -16.04 14.17 -9.15
N ASN A 259 -16.57 13.93 -7.94
CA ASN A 259 -16.87 15.01 -7.00
C ASN A 259 -15.61 15.74 -6.53
N THR A 260 -14.55 14.99 -6.23
CA THR A 260 -13.25 15.55 -5.79
C THR A 260 -12.66 16.46 -6.87
N ILE A 261 -12.57 15.95 -8.10
CA ILE A 261 -12.03 16.73 -9.22
C ILE A 261 -12.92 17.95 -9.53
N LYS A 262 -14.22 17.77 -9.59
CA LYS A 262 -15.19 18.86 -9.82
C LYS A 262 -15.08 19.98 -8.77
N LYS A 263 -14.88 19.61 -7.50
CA LYS A 263 -14.74 20.58 -6.39
C LYS A 263 -13.46 21.41 -6.57
N ARG A 264 -12.35 20.79 -6.98
CA ARG A 264 -11.09 21.46 -7.32
C ARG A 264 -11.28 22.44 -8.50
N LEU A 265 -11.87 21.97 -9.60
CA LEU A 265 -11.99 22.74 -10.84
C LEU A 265 -12.89 23.96 -10.71
N ARG A 266 -13.90 23.92 -9.85
CA ARG A 266 -14.79 25.08 -9.61
C ARG A 266 -14.06 26.30 -9.08
N GLU A 267 -12.97 26.12 -8.34
CA GLU A 267 -12.17 27.23 -7.82
C GLU A 267 -11.20 27.80 -8.84
N GLU A 268 -10.81 27.02 -9.85
CA GLU A 268 -9.92 27.51 -10.92
C GLU A 268 -10.66 28.31 -12.01
N VAL A 269 -11.99 28.20 -12.05
CA VAL A 269 -12.82 28.85 -13.09
C VAL A 269 -13.45 30.17 -12.60
N ILE A 270 -13.38 30.45 -11.29
CA ILE A 270 -13.86 31.69 -10.68
C ILE A 270 -12.70 32.68 -10.56
#